data_bec5a15cc9ee4bb8eaeeaad50101fb9b
#
_entry.id   bec5a15cc9ee4bb8eaeeaad50101fb9b
#
_cell.length_a   1.000
_cell.length_b   1.000
_cell.length_c   1.000
_cell.angle_alpha   90.00
_cell.angle_beta   90.00
_cell.angle_gamma   90.00
#
_symmetry.space_group_name_H-M   'P 1'
#
loop_
_entity.id
_entity.type
_entity.pdbx_description
1 polymer ?
#
loop_
_entity_poly.entity_id
_entity_poly.type
_entity_poly.pdbx_seq_one_letter_code
_entity_poly.pdbx_strand_id
1 'polypeptide(L)'
;MLKRGRIAVAIVLAFTGNPIVQAQQVPTPRLASEVPGTPLGTVMTKEYVAAVGRVAYIWGWPLVNNLNRSLGTKDLPEPGRIAGVVPASPPNQISMLTDYIDSAENFVTCPNQDTVYGAGFMRLDVTPVVVQVPDFGGRFYTYQMTDGRTDSFASIGKQHHTKPGFYLLVGPHWKGTKPAGINAVYRSPTDLVAVFPRVFQDGL
;
A
#
# COMPACT_ATOMS: atom_id res chain seq x y z
N MET A 1 59.41 24.82 48.20
CA MET A 1 58.00 24.65 47.90
C MET A 1 57.74 25.05 46.46
N LEU A 2 57.78 24.10 45.50
CA LEU A 2 57.52 24.38 44.09
C LEU A 2 55.98 24.07 43.80
N LYS A 3 55.25 25.11 43.39
CA LYS A 3 53.87 24.97 42.88
C LYS A 3 53.91 24.41 41.46
N ARG A 4 53.36 23.19 41.28
CA ARG A 4 53.14 22.61 39.96
C ARG A 4 51.90 23.23 39.35
N GLY A 5 52.07 24.07 38.31
CA GLY A 5 50.98 24.53 37.46
C GLY A 5 50.48 23.40 36.56
N ARG A 6 49.17 23.10 36.60
CA ARG A 6 48.53 22.21 35.65
C ARG A 6 48.14 22.99 34.41
N ILE A 7 48.73 22.65 33.29
CA ILE A 7 48.34 23.16 31.95
C ILE A 7 47.18 22.26 31.48
N ALA A 8 45.98 22.81 31.40
CA ALA A 8 44.85 22.15 30.75
C ALA A 8 44.94 22.41 29.25
N VAL A 9 45.20 21.37 28.48
CA VAL A 9 45.13 21.42 27.01
C VAL A 9 43.68 21.17 26.62
N ALA A 10 42.98 22.19 26.15
CA ALA A 10 41.67 22.08 25.55
C ALA A 10 41.82 21.61 24.10
N ILE A 11 41.42 20.37 23.82
CA ILE A 11 41.34 19.86 22.45
C ILE A 11 40.02 20.37 21.87
N VAL A 12 40.09 21.36 20.98
CA VAL A 12 38.95 21.78 20.15
C VAL A 12 38.82 20.81 19.00
N LEU A 13 37.88 19.90 19.09
CA LEU A 13 37.44 19.07 17.95
C LEU A 13 36.66 19.96 16.98
N ALA A 14 37.33 20.43 15.93
CA ALA A 14 36.65 21.03 14.79
C ALA A 14 35.88 19.95 14.04
N PHE A 15 34.57 19.87 14.25
CA PHE A 15 33.65 19.11 13.37
C PHE A 15 33.66 19.84 12.02
N THR A 16 34.48 19.37 11.09
CA THR A 16 34.27 19.69 9.67
C THR A 16 33.01 18.97 9.23
N GLY A 17 31.90 19.73 9.22
CA GLY A 17 30.65 19.21 8.69
C GLY A 17 30.84 18.78 7.24
N ASN A 18 30.83 17.46 7.00
CA ASN A 18 30.70 16.96 5.63
C ASN A 18 29.42 17.57 5.06
N PRO A 19 29.46 18.19 3.88
CA PRO A 19 28.21 18.59 3.23
C PRO A 19 27.35 17.32 3.07
N ILE A 20 26.18 17.33 3.68
CA ILE A 20 25.17 16.31 3.42
C ILE A 20 24.90 16.45 1.92
N VAL A 21 25.40 15.53 1.13
CA VAL A 21 25.04 15.40 -0.28
C VAL A 21 23.56 15.02 -0.27
N GLN A 22 22.71 16.01 -0.34
CA GLN A 22 21.30 15.78 -0.62
C GLN A 22 21.25 15.11 -2.00
N ALA A 23 20.88 13.85 -2.03
CA ALA A 23 20.59 13.18 -3.28
C ALA A 23 19.58 14.05 -4.03
N GLN A 24 19.97 14.55 -5.19
CA GLN A 24 19.11 15.37 -6.01
C GLN A 24 17.92 14.51 -6.41
N GLN A 25 16.75 14.78 -5.83
CA GLN A 25 15.53 14.11 -6.22
C GLN A 25 15.18 14.59 -7.63
N VAL A 26 15.44 13.75 -8.61
CA VAL A 26 14.95 13.97 -9.96
C VAL A 26 13.43 13.87 -9.91
N PRO A 27 12.68 14.89 -10.34
CA PRO A 27 11.23 14.83 -10.37
C PRO A 27 10.79 13.59 -11.15
N THR A 28 9.94 12.77 -10.55
CA THR A 28 9.39 11.61 -11.25
C THR A 28 8.37 12.09 -12.28
N PRO A 29 8.56 11.78 -13.60
CA PRO A 29 7.60 12.12 -14.62
C PRO A 29 6.22 11.55 -14.29
N ARG A 30 5.17 12.33 -14.44
CA ARG A 30 3.78 11.90 -14.22
C ARG A 30 3.12 11.38 -15.48
N LEU A 31 3.58 11.85 -16.64
CA LEU A 31 3.10 11.46 -17.97
C LEU A 31 4.24 10.92 -18.80
N ALA A 32 3.94 10.02 -19.70
CA ALA A 32 4.94 9.46 -20.64
C ALA A 32 5.62 10.56 -21.48
N SER A 33 4.91 11.65 -21.79
CA SER A 33 5.43 12.80 -22.51
C SER A 33 6.44 13.64 -21.72
N GLU A 34 6.49 13.50 -20.41
CA GLU A 34 7.45 14.19 -19.53
C GLU A 34 8.77 13.41 -19.38
N VAL A 35 8.80 12.15 -19.86
CA VAL A 35 10.02 11.35 -19.85
C VAL A 35 10.95 11.91 -20.92
N PRO A 36 12.16 12.38 -20.55
CA PRO A 36 13.10 12.88 -21.55
C PRO A 36 13.48 11.75 -22.52
N GLY A 37 13.47 12.04 -23.78
CA GLY A 37 13.95 11.12 -24.81
C GLY A 37 15.44 10.81 -24.64
N THR A 38 15.90 9.77 -25.31
CA THR A 38 17.32 9.44 -25.36
C THR A 38 18.12 10.62 -25.95
N PRO A 39 19.23 11.07 -25.31
CA PRO A 39 20.07 12.12 -25.88
C PRO A 39 20.49 11.80 -27.32
N LEU A 40 20.53 12.82 -28.15
CA LEU A 40 20.96 12.66 -29.56
C LEU A 40 22.35 12.00 -29.63
N GLY A 41 22.49 11.00 -30.50
CA GLY A 41 23.73 10.24 -30.66
C GLY A 41 23.93 9.08 -29.69
N THR A 42 22.98 8.82 -28.78
CA THR A 42 23.05 7.64 -27.91
C THR A 42 22.76 6.36 -28.71
N VAL A 43 23.73 5.44 -28.73
CA VAL A 43 23.54 4.09 -29.26
C VAL A 43 23.19 3.16 -28.13
N MET A 44 21.98 2.60 -28.15
CA MET A 44 21.54 1.58 -27.20
C MET A 44 21.85 0.19 -27.78
N THR A 45 22.73 -0.57 -27.12
CA THR A 45 22.94 -1.97 -27.46
C THR A 45 21.73 -2.84 -27.06
N LYS A 46 21.55 -3.98 -27.72
CA LYS A 46 20.50 -4.94 -27.39
C LYS A 46 20.62 -5.42 -25.94
N GLU A 47 21.83 -5.63 -25.48
CA GLU A 47 22.15 -6.09 -24.12
C GLU A 47 21.74 -5.05 -23.08
N TYR A 48 22.02 -3.78 -23.34
CA TYR A 48 21.59 -2.68 -22.46
C TYR A 48 20.05 -2.58 -22.38
N VAL A 49 19.38 -2.58 -23.54
CA VAL A 49 17.91 -2.54 -23.60
C VAL A 49 17.29 -3.74 -22.88
N ALA A 50 17.85 -4.94 -23.05
CA ALA A 50 17.38 -6.13 -22.36
C ALA A 50 17.59 -6.05 -20.84
N ALA A 51 18.71 -5.51 -20.38
CA ALA A 51 18.98 -5.33 -18.96
C ALA A 51 18.01 -4.33 -18.33
N VAL A 52 17.82 -3.16 -18.94
CA VAL A 52 16.86 -2.14 -18.47
C VAL A 52 15.42 -2.67 -18.53
N GLY A 53 15.06 -3.40 -19.58
CA GLY A 53 13.75 -4.02 -19.73
C GLY A 53 13.44 -5.02 -18.62
N ARG A 54 14.42 -5.83 -18.18
CA ARG A 54 14.26 -6.73 -17.03
C ARG A 54 14.00 -5.96 -15.73
N VAL A 55 14.75 -4.90 -15.48
CA VAL A 55 14.55 -4.06 -14.29
C VAL A 55 13.16 -3.42 -14.32
N ALA A 56 12.75 -2.85 -15.45
CA ALA A 56 11.43 -2.24 -15.61
C ALA A 56 10.31 -3.26 -15.43
N TYR A 57 10.48 -4.49 -15.92
CA TYR A 57 9.51 -5.57 -15.72
C TYR A 57 9.36 -5.93 -14.26
N ILE A 58 10.47 -6.13 -13.54
CA ILE A 58 10.45 -6.47 -12.10
C ILE A 58 9.83 -5.33 -11.30
N TRP A 59 10.19 -4.09 -11.61
CA TRP A 59 9.64 -2.90 -10.94
C TRP A 59 8.14 -2.73 -11.19
N GLY A 60 7.68 -2.99 -12.42
CA GLY A 60 6.26 -2.87 -12.80
C GLY A 60 5.41 -4.07 -12.38
N TRP A 61 6.02 -5.19 -11.99
CA TRP A 61 5.31 -6.42 -11.70
C TRP A 61 4.20 -6.30 -10.65
N PRO A 62 4.36 -5.61 -9.51
CA PRO A 62 3.28 -5.47 -8.52
C PRO A 62 2.04 -4.83 -9.12
N LEU A 63 2.20 -3.77 -9.90
CA LEU A 63 1.09 -3.08 -10.57
C LEU A 63 0.37 -3.98 -11.58
N VAL A 64 1.12 -4.69 -12.42
CA VAL A 64 0.55 -5.61 -13.43
C VAL A 64 -0.18 -6.76 -12.75
N ASN A 65 0.42 -7.36 -11.72
CA ASN A 65 -0.18 -8.46 -10.98
C ASN A 65 -1.47 -8.02 -10.25
N ASN A 66 -1.45 -6.86 -9.62
CA ASN A 66 -2.61 -6.31 -8.92
C ASN A 66 -3.76 -6.00 -9.89
N LEU A 67 -3.45 -5.40 -11.04
CA LEU A 67 -4.41 -5.17 -12.11
C LEU A 67 -5.03 -6.49 -12.62
N ASN A 68 -4.21 -7.49 -12.92
CA ASN A 68 -4.70 -8.79 -13.40
C ASN A 68 -5.62 -9.47 -12.38
N ARG A 69 -5.30 -9.40 -11.09
CA ARG A 69 -6.18 -9.92 -10.02
C ARG A 69 -7.51 -9.18 -10.00
N SER A 70 -7.50 -7.85 -10.11
CA SER A 70 -8.73 -7.05 -10.13
C SER A 70 -9.59 -7.35 -11.35
N LEU A 71 -8.98 -7.59 -12.51
CA LEU A 71 -9.68 -8.00 -13.72
C LEU A 71 -10.28 -9.41 -13.61
N GLY A 72 -9.62 -10.31 -12.88
CA GLY A 72 -10.13 -11.65 -12.60
C GLY A 72 -11.41 -11.68 -11.76
N THR A 73 -11.71 -10.60 -11.05
CA THR A 73 -12.91 -10.49 -10.20
C THR A 73 -14.00 -9.60 -10.79
N LYS A 74 -13.77 -8.96 -11.92
CA LYS A 74 -14.66 -7.90 -12.47
C LYS A 74 -16.06 -8.39 -12.82
N ASP A 75 -16.20 -9.66 -13.20
CA ASP A 75 -17.45 -10.25 -13.64
C ASP A 75 -18.12 -11.15 -12.57
N LEU A 76 -17.62 -11.12 -11.35
CA LEU A 76 -18.27 -11.82 -10.24
C LEU A 76 -19.63 -11.17 -9.97
N PRO A 77 -20.71 -11.96 -9.78
CA PRO A 77 -22.06 -11.42 -9.56
C PRO A 77 -22.20 -10.80 -8.16
N GLU A 78 -21.51 -11.35 -7.18
CA GLU A 78 -21.61 -10.95 -5.76
C GLU A 78 -20.33 -11.31 -4.99
N PRO A 79 -20.13 -10.77 -3.79
CA PRO A 79 -19.06 -11.21 -2.90
C PRO A 79 -19.17 -12.69 -2.54
N GLY A 80 -18.05 -13.41 -2.63
CA GLY A 80 -18.00 -14.85 -2.40
C GLY A 80 -16.58 -15.33 -2.18
N ARG A 81 -16.32 -16.58 -2.52
CA ARG A 81 -15.02 -17.25 -2.34
C ARG A 81 -14.61 -17.99 -3.59
N ILE A 82 -13.40 -17.79 -4.06
CA ILE A 82 -12.79 -18.61 -5.11
C ILE A 82 -12.23 -19.87 -4.45
N ALA A 83 -12.51 -21.02 -5.05
CA ALA A 83 -12.15 -22.35 -4.52
C ALA A 83 -12.59 -22.58 -3.05
N GLY A 84 -13.66 -21.89 -2.61
CA GLY A 84 -14.17 -22.02 -1.24
C GLY A 84 -13.40 -21.25 -0.16
N VAL A 85 -12.20 -20.74 -0.44
CA VAL A 85 -11.29 -20.24 0.59
C VAL A 85 -10.74 -18.83 0.34
N VAL A 86 -10.67 -18.37 -0.91
CA VAL A 86 -10.12 -17.03 -1.20
C VAL A 86 -11.25 -16.03 -1.33
N PRO A 87 -11.35 -15.02 -0.44
CA PRO A 87 -12.36 -13.98 -0.57
C PRO A 87 -12.21 -13.25 -1.91
N ALA A 88 -13.31 -13.10 -2.63
CA ALA A 88 -13.36 -12.38 -3.88
C ALA A 88 -14.70 -11.66 -4.03
N SER A 89 -14.71 -10.50 -4.66
CA SER A 89 -15.89 -9.68 -4.84
C SER A 89 -15.83 -8.92 -6.16
N PRO A 90 -16.99 -8.51 -6.70
CA PRO A 90 -16.99 -7.53 -7.77
C PRO A 90 -16.31 -6.22 -7.34
N PRO A 91 -15.92 -5.35 -8.29
CA PRO A 91 -15.31 -4.08 -7.98
C PRO A 91 -16.11 -3.24 -6.98
N ASN A 92 -15.41 -2.51 -6.11
CA ASN A 92 -15.97 -1.62 -5.09
C ASN A 92 -16.76 -2.34 -3.97
N GLN A 93 -16.56 -3.63 -3.83
CA GLN A 93 -17.10 -4.44 -2.74
C GLN A 93 -15.99 -5.23 -2.05
N ILE A 94 -16.27 -5.72 -0.86
CA ILE A 94 -15.35 -6.56 -0.06
C ILE A 94 -16.06 -7.86 0.25
N SER A 95 -15.40 -8.98 0.01
CA SER A 95 -15.78 -10.28 0.55
C SER A 95 -14.96 -10.58 1.80
N MET A 96 -15.58 -11.21 2.80
CA MET A 96 -14.94 -11.60 4.06
C MET A 96 -15.10 -13.09 4.30
N LEU A 97 -14.06 -13.71 4.85
CA LEU A 97 -14.21 -15.01 5.50
C LEU A 97 -14.98 -14.83 6.81
N THR A 98 -15.77 -15.82 7.13
CA THR A 98 -16.55 -15.88 8.39
C THR A 98 -15.95 -16.81 9.41
N ASP A 99 -14.93 -17.58 9.01
CA ASP A 99 -14.20 -18.52 9.83
C ASP A 99 -12.77 -18.70 9.33
N TYR A 100 -11.93 -19.34 10.12
CA TYR A 100 -10.58 -19.71 9.71
C TYR A 100 -10.62 -20.73 8.59
N ILE A 101 -9.59 -20.70 7.75
CA ILE A 101 -9.41 -21.70 6.69
C ILE A 101 -9.00 -23.01 7.35
N ASP A 102 -9.64 -24.12 6.95
CA ASP A 102 -9.31 -25.46 7.42
C ASP A 102 -7.81 -25.76 7.15
N SER A 103 -7.15 -26.37 8.12
CA SER A 103 -5.73 -26.74 8.02
C SER A 103 -5.45 -27.79 6.93
N ALA A 104 -6.48 -28.54 6.50
CA ALA A 104 -6.38 -29.50 5.39
C ALA A 104 -6.48 -28.85 4.00
N GLU A 105 -6.77 -27.53 3.94
CA GLU A 105 -6.91 -26.80 2.69
C GLU A 105 -5.57 -26.63 1.98
N ASN A 106 -5.52 -26.89 0.67
CA ASN A 106 -4.31 -26.88 -0.14
C ASN A 106 -4.28 -25.80 -1.21
N PHE A 107 -5.39 -25.07 -1.42
CA PHE A 107 -5.48 -24.07 -2.49
C PHE A 107 -4.67 -22.82 -2.18
N VAL A 108 -4.54 -22.45 -0.91
CA VAL A 108 -3.74 -21.31 -0.47
C VAL A 108 -2.53 -21.78 0.33
N THR A 109 -1.39 -21.12 0.11
CA THR A 109 -0.16 -21.38 0.86
C THR A 109 -0.19 -20.60 2.16
N CYS A 110 0.04 -21.25 3.29
CA CYS A 110 0.14 -20.65 4.63
C CYS A 110 -1.08 -19.78 4.98
N PRO A 111 -2.30 -20.32 5.04
CA PRO A 111 -3.48 -19.56 5.44
C PRO A 111 -3.29 -19.00 6.85
N ASN A 112 -3.80 -17.79 7.08
CA ASN A 112 -3.74 -17.16 8.39
C ASN A 112 -4.70 -17.85 9.35
N GLN A 113 -4.22 -18.17 10.55
CA GLN A 113 -4.98 -18.81 11.62
C GLN A 113 -5.22 -17.88 12.82
N ASP A 114 -4.71 -16.63 12.76
CA ASP A 114 -4.87 -15.66 13.85
C ASP A 114 -6.01 -14.67 13.58
N THR A 115 -6.35 -14.43 12.32
CA THR A 115 -7.43 -13.53 11.93
C THR A 115 -8.18 -14.07 10.73
N VAL A 116 -9.49 -13.86 10.69
CA VAL A 116 -10.25 -13.96 9.45
C VAL A 116 -9.94 -12.76 8.58
N TYR A 117 -9.94 -12.93 7.27
CA TYR A 117 -9.58 -11.87 6.35
C TYR A 117 -10.53 -11.77 5.17
N GLY A 118 -10.50 -10.62 4.54
CA GLY A 118 -11.25 -10.33 3.35
C GLY A 118 -10.38 -9.76 2.25
N ALA A 119 -10.99 -9.60 1.09
CA ALA A 119 -10.37 -8.96 -0.05
C ALA A 119 -11.40 -8.21 -0.91
N GLY A 120 -10.99 -7.11 -1.50
CA GLY A 120 -11.75 -6.38 -2.49
C GLY A 120 -10.87 -5.43 -3.28
N PHE A 121 -11.25 -5.18 -4.53
CA PHE A 121 -10.58 -4.22 -5.40
C PHE A 121 -11.49 -3.01 -5.64
N MET A 122 -10.96 -1.81 -5.39
CA MET A 122 -11.68 -0.56 -5.56
C MET A 122 -11.21 0.14 -6.83
N ARG A 123 -12.14 0.56 -7.66
CA ARG A 123 -11.93 1.29 -8.91
C ARG A 123 -12.29 2.76 -8.67
N LEU A 124 -11.33 3.53 -8.18
CA LEU A 124 -11.52 4.93 -7.79
C LEU A 124 -11.53 5.89 -8.98
N ASP A 125 -11.22 5.40 -10.17
CA ASP A 125 -11.45 6.07 -11.44
C ASP A 125 -12.94 6.18 -11.80
N VAL A 126 -13.76 5.26 -11.29
CA VAL A 126 -15.19 5.23 -11.54
C VAL A 126 -15.95 6.05 -10.49
N THR A 127 -15.66 5.83 -9.21
CA THR A 127 -16.35 6.51 -8.11
C THR A 127 -15.55 6.42 -6.81
N PRO A 128 -15.63 7.40 -5.91
CA PRO A 128 -15.18 7.23 -4.53
C PRO A 128 -15.89 6.09 -3.83
N VAL A 129 -15.22 5.42 -2.92
CA VAL A 129 -15.75 4.27 -2.18
C VAL A 129 -15.79 4.58 -0.70
N VAL A 130 -16.95 4.33 -0.08
CA VAL A 130 -17.10 4.42 1.37
C VAL A 130 -16.80 3.06 1.99
N VAL A 131 -15.84 3.02 2.91
CA VAL A 131 -15.53 1.85 3.72
C VAL A 131 -16.10 2.05 5.11
N GLN A 132 -16.95 1.12 5.54
CA GLN A 132 -17.44 1.07 6.91
C GLN A 132 -16.46 0.30 7.80
N VAL A 133 -16.14 0.88 8.95
CA VAL A 133 -15.44 0.21 10.05
C VAL A 133 -16.46 0.01 11.17
N PRO A 134 -16.93 -1.21 11.40
CA PRO A 134 -17.83 -1.52 12.51
C PRO A 134 -17.16 -1.29 13.88
N ASP A 135 -17.96 -1.31 14.93
CA ASP A 135 -17.42 -1.39 16.28
C ASP A 135 -17.00 -2.84 16.57
N PHE A 136 -15.71 -3.09 16.59
CA PHE A 136 -15.12 -4.37 16.93
C PHE A 136 -14.85 -4.55 18.44
N GLY A 137 -15.22 -3.56 19.27
CA GLY A 137 -14.97 -3.59 20.70
C GLY A 137 -13.48 -3.74 21.04
N GLY A 138 -13.16 -4.75 21.85
CA GLY A 138 -11.78 -5.07 22.24
C GLY A 138 -10.93 -5.76 21.17
N ARG A 139 -11.55 -6.31 20.11
CA ARG A 139 -10.89 -7.15 19.12
C ARG A 139 -9.83 -6.40 18.32
N PHE A 140 -8.78 -7.12 17.93
CA PHE A 140 -7.85 -6.62 16.92
C PHE A 140 -8.52 -6.61 15.55
N TYR A 141 -8.30 -5.55 14.82
CA TYR A 141 -8.66 -5.45 13.40
C TYR A 141 -7.71 -4.51 12.67
N THR A 142 -7.56 -4.72 11.39
CA THR A 142 -6.86 -3.80 10.49
C THR A 142 -7.47 -3.88 9.09
N TYR A 143 -7.51 -2.75 8.39
CA TYR A 143 -7.86 -2.66 6.98
C TYR A 143 -6.61 -2.22 6.24
N GLN A 144 -5.83 -3.17 5.78
CA GLN A 144 -4.71 -2.86 4.91
C GLN A 144 -5.25 -2.39 3.57
N MET A 145 -4.90 -1.18 3.19
CA MET A 145 -5.27 -0.57 1.92
C MET A 145 -4.01 -0.26 1.14
N THR A 146 -3.87 -0.91 0.00
CA THR A 146 -2.71 -0.74 -0.85
C THR A 146 -3.12 -0.08 -2.17
N ASP A 147 -2.25 0.76 -2.67
CA ASP A 147 -2.40 1.31 -4.02
C ASP A 147 -2.14 0.26 -5.10
N GLY A 148 -2.21 0.63 -6.36
CA GLY A 148 -1.97 -0.28 -7.49
C GLY A 148 -0.56 -0.87 -7.52
N ARG A 149 0.42 -0.25 -6.85
CA ARG A 149 1.80 -0.73 -6.71
C ARG A 149 2.02 -1.60 -5.49
N THR A 150 0.97 -1.83 -4.70
CA THR A 150 0.99 -2.55 -3.41
C THR A 150 1.59 -1.76 -2.23
N ASP A 151 1.78 -0.44 -2.37
CA ASP A 151 2.19 0.42 -1.27
C ASP A 151 1.00 0.75 -0.36
N SER A 152 1.16 0.56 0.95
CA SER A 152 0.11 0.90 1.92
C SER A 152 0.02 2.42 2.09
N PHE A 153 -1.18 3.00 1.93
CA PHE A 153 -1.38 4.45 1.96
C PHE A 153 -2.38 4.93 3.03
N ALA A 154 -3.11 4.02 3.65
CA ALA A 154 -4.12 4.36 4.66
C ALA A 154 -3.86 3.61 5.97
N SER A 155 -4.08 4.31 7.08
CA SER A 155 -3.87 3.80 8.43
C SER A 155 -5.23 3.58 9.12
N ILE A 156 -5.87 2.44 8.83
CA ILE A 156 -7.13 2.01 9.46
C ILE A 156 -6.89 0.73 10.24
N GLY A 157 -7.19 0.75 11.54
CA GLY A 157 -7.03 -0.40 12.40
C GLY A 157 -6.97 -0.05 13.88
N LYS A 158 -7.02 -1.06 14.73
CA LYS A 158 -6.91 -0.93 16.19
C LYS A 158 -5.62 -0.24 16.60
N GLN A 159 -4.50 -0.58 15.96
CA GLN A 159 -3.17 -0.01 16.21
C GLN A 159 -3.09 1.49 15.86
N HIS A 160 -4.02 1.99 15.07
CA HIS A 160 -4.11 3.41 14.69
C HIS A 160 -5.22 4.15 15.44
N HIS A 161 -5.80 3.53 16.46
CA HIS A 161 -6.91 4.08 17.25
C HIS A 161 -8.10 4.53 16.37
N THR A 162 -8.32 3.81 15.26
CA THR A 162 -9.41 4.11 14.33
C THR A 162 -10.76 3.90 15.02
N LYS A 163 -11.61 4.90 14.94
CA LYS A 163 -12.97 4.84 15.52
C LYS A 163 -13.92 4.12 14.56
N PRO A 164 -14.96 3.44 15.08
CA PRO A 164 -16.05 2.98 14.24
C PRO A 164 -16.66 4.12 13.41
N GLY A 165 -17.10 3.82 12.20
CA GLY A 165 -17.71 4.81 11.32
C GLY A 165 -17.37 4.62 9.85
N PHE A 166 -17.51 5.69 9.08
CA PHE A 166 -17.36 5.68 7.64
C PHE A 166 -16.13 6.45 7.20
N TYR A 167 -15.39 5.86 6.27
CA TYR A 167 -14.14 6.39 5.72
C TYR A 167 -14.24 6.41 4.21
N LEU A 168 -13.85 7.52 3.59
CA LEU A 168 -13.96 7.71 2.15
C LEU A 168 -12.60 7.47 1.49
N LEU A 169 -12.57 6.52 0.54
CA LEU A 169 -11.44 6.32 -0.36
C LEU A 169 -11.66 7.11 -1.65
N VAL A 170 -10.65 7.84 -2.06
CA VAL A 170 -10.70 8.65 -3.27
C VAL A 170 -9.45 8.43 -4.12
N GLY A 171 -9.61 8.52 -5.44
CA GLY A 171 -8.51 8.46 -6.39
C GLY A 171 -7.63 9.72 -6.38
N PRO A 172 -6.50 9.69 -7.11
CA PRO A 172 -5.53 10.79 -7.12
C PRO A 172 -6.10 12.10 -7.64
N HIS A 173 -7.07 12.04 -8.53
CA HIS A 173 -7.65 13.19 -9.22
C HIS A 173 -8.96 13.72 -8.61
N TRP A 174 -9.42 13.10 -7.52
CA TRP A 174 -10.67 13.52 -6.87
C TRP A 174 -10.57 14.96 -6.33
N LYS A 175 -11.57 15.79 -6.67
CA LYS A 175 -11.65 17.21 -6.30
C LYS A 175 -12.84 17.54 -5.38
N GLY A 176 -13.57 16.52 -4.92
CA GLY A 176 -14.71 16.73 -4.02
C GLY A 176 -14.29 17.16 -2.62
N THR A 177 -15.28 17.47 -1.82
CA THR A 177 -15.14 17.80 -0.39
C THR A 177 -15.58 16.63 0.47
N LYS A 178 -15.06 16.54 1.69
CA LYS A 178 -15.45 15.50 2.64
C LYS A 178 -16.94 15.60 2.97
N PRO A 179 -17.78 14.59 2.66
CA PRO A 179 -19.19 14.59 3.02
C PRO A 179 -19.41 14.57 4.54
N ALA A 180 -20.58 15.02 4.97
CA ALA A 180 -21.01 14.86 6.37
C ALA A 180 -21.12 13.37 6.72
N GLY A 181 -20.78 13.00 7.95
CA GLY A 181 -20.79 11.61 8.41
C GLY A 181 -19.55 10.78 8.03
N ILE A 182 -18.64 11.33 7.23
CA ILE A 182 -17.35 10.69 6.95
C ILE A 182 -16.32 11.11 7.98
N ASN A 183 -15.69 10.12 8.63
CA ASN A 183 -14.67 10.37 9.66
C ASN A 183 -13.39 10.94 9.04
N ALA A 184 -12.87 10.29 7.99
CA ALA A 184 -11.69 10.75 7.27
C ALA A 184 -11.77 10.40 5.77
N VAL A 185 -10.97 11.10 4.97
CA VAL A 185 -10.77 10.84 3.53
C VAL A 185 -9.34 10.36 3.33
N TYR A 186 -9.20 9.21 2.71
CA TYR A 186 -7.91 8.63 2.30
C TYR A 186 -7.76 8.73 0.79
N ARG A 187 -6.73 9.43 0.35
CA ARG A 187 -6.42 9.59 -1.07
C ARG A 187 -5.39 8.56 -1.49
N SER A 188 -5.76 7.71 -2.42
CA SER A 188 -4.84 6.77 -3.05
C SER A 188 -3.96 7.48 -4.08
N PRO A 189 -2.68 7.12 -4.19
CA PRO A 189 -1.80 7.56 -5.28
C PRO A 189 -2.20 7.01 -6.65
N THR A 190 -2.98 5.93 -6.69
CA THR A 190 -3.45 5.28 -7.93
C THR A 190 -4.97 5.07 -7.90
N ASP A 191 -5.57 4.89 -9.07
CA ASP A 191 -7.02 4.65 -9.20
C ASP A 191 -7.42 3.22 -8.80
N LEU A 192 -6.50 2.27 -8.88
CA LEU A 192 -6.71 0.91 -8.40
C LEU A 192 -6.24 0.80 -6.95
N VAL A 193 -7.10 0.31 -6.09
CA VAL A 193 -6.82 0.04 -4.67
C VAL A 193 -7.22 -1.39 -4.34
N ALA A 194 -6.39 -2.08 -3.58
CA ALA A 194 -6.76 -3.35 -2.95
C ALA A 194 -6.96 -3.12 -1.45
N VAL A 195 -8.04 -3.69 -0.92
CA VAL A 195 -8.41 -3.60 0.51
C VAL A 195 -8.43 -5.01 1.08
N PHE A 196 -7.65 -5.21 2.14
CA PHE A 196 -7.52 -6.50 2.83
C PHE A 196 -7.84 -6.31 4.32
N PRO A 197 -9.12 -6.39 4.71
CA PRO A 197 -9.49 -6.40 6.13
C PRO A 197 -8.98 -7.67 6.81
N ARG A 198 -8.56 -7.53 8.05
CA ARG A 198 -8.25 -8.64 8.96
C ARG A 198 -8.89 -8.35 10.30
N VAL A 199 -9.56 -9.33 10.87
CA VAL A 199 -10.27 -9.20 12.14
C VAL A 199 -9.98 -10.43 12.98
N PHE A 200 -9.61 -10.21 14.24
CA PHE A 200 -9.50 -11.29 15.21
C PHE A 200 -10.90 -11.85 15.48
N GLN A 201 -11.05 -13.15 15.34
CA GLN A 201 -12.29 -13.85 15.68
C GLN A 201 -12.16 -14.42 17.10
N ASP A 202 -13.06 -14.01 17.98
CA ASP A 202 -13.21 -14.70 19.26
C ASP A 202 -13.71 -16.11 18.97
N GLY A 203 -13.15 -17.09 19.65
CA GLY A 203 -13.49 -18.51 19.41
C GLY A 203 -15.00 -18.75 19.40
N LEU A 204 -15.41 -19.69 18.59
CA LEU A 204 -16.76 -20.21 18.48
C LEU A 204 -17.17 -20.89 19.77
#